data_da79bacba16f49f3baae24aecb2ee235
#
_entry.id   da79bacba16f49f3baae24aecb2ee235
#
_cell.length_a   1.000
_cell.length_b   1.000
_cell.length_c   1.000
_cell.angle_alpha   90.00
_cell.angle_beta   90.00
_cell.angle_gamma   90.00
#
_symmetry.space_group_name_H-M   'P 1'
#
loop_
_entity.id
_entity.type
_entity.pdbx_description
1 polymer ?
#
loop_
_entity_poly.entity_id
_entity_poly.type
_entity_poly.pdbx_seq_one_letter_code
_entity_poly.pdbx_strand_id
1 'polypeptide(L)'
;MSVAVEQKQIETQTDIFVESGLNKNVVNEEKLKTEINHEVTLAAEPIAHVGNFQITNSLLNTWVVVLILIIISLVLRSKLKLIPRGIQNLFEIIIEGGIKLCNSVTNDKKKSLKVFPIVFTFFIFILLNNWLGLLPGIGSIGFIENVGGESFFIPYFRGGTADLNTTLALALIAVIGANVFGIVAVGGWKYFNKFVNIRALLYVPINIRKDPSVLIVNPIKFFV
;
A
#
# COMPACT_ATOMS: atom_id res chain seq x y z
N MET A 1 8.43 3.88 39.72
CA MET A 1 9.59 4.69 40.22
C MET A 1 10.09 5.69 39.13
N SER A 2 9.98 5.40 37.84
CA SER A 2 10.37 6.28 36.72
C SER A 2 9.47 7.53 36.62
N VAL A 3 8.16 7.37 36.62
CA VAL A 3 7.18 8.46 36.44
C VAL A 3 7.24 9.54 37.51
N ALA A 4 7.51 9.15 38.77
CA ALA A 4 7.62 10.09 39.88
C ALA A 4 8.90 10.94 39.84
N VAL A 5 9.98 10.43 39.23
CA VAL A 5 11.23 11.17 39.01
C VAL A 5 11.07 12.19 37.91
N GLU A 6 10.33 11.84 36.85
CA GLU A 6 10.06 12.68 35.71
C GLU A 6 9.12 13.85 36.07
N GLN A 7 8.07 13.58 36.87
CA GLN A 7 7.20 14.61 37.39
C GLN A 7 7.95 15.62 38.28
N LYS A 8 8.88 15.14 39.11
CA LYS A 8 9.67 16.00 39.98
C LYS A 8 10.67 16.86 39.20
N GLN A 9 11.19 16.38 38.09
CA GLN A 9 12.03 17.18 37.19
C GLN A 9 11.23 18.25 36.46
N ILE A 10 10.00 17.96 36.06
CA ILE A 10 9.09 18.91 35.42
C ILE A 10 8.67 20.01 36.37
N GLU A 11 8.33 19.68 37.64
CA GLU A 11 8.02 20.66 38.66
C GLU A 11 9.21 21.59 38.94
N THR A 12 10.42 21.05 39.09
CA THR A 12 11.64 21.83 39.34
C THR A 12 11.98 22.76 38.18
N GLN A 13 11.79 22.35 36.94
CA GLN A 13 11.96 23.22 35.77
C GLN A 13 10.89 24.32 35.73
N THR A 14 9.64 24.01 36.08
CA THR A 14 8.54 24.99 36.08
C THR A 14 8.80 26.11 37.12
N ASP A 15 9.32 25.75 38.27
CA ASP A 15 9.64 26.71 39.34
C ASP A 15 10.80 27.65 38.93
N ILE A 16 11.81 27.15 38.21
CA ILE A 16 12.93 27.94 37.69
C ILE A 16 12.44 28.98 36.65
N PHE A 17 11.48 28.60 35.78
CA PHE A 17 10.90 29.47 34.78
C PHE A 17 9.98 30.55 35.39
N VAL A 18 9.25 30.23 36.44
CA VAL A 18 8.41 31.18 37.19
C VAL A 18 9.25 32.23 37.88
N GLU A 19 10.41 31.88 38.43
CA GLU A 19 11.36 32.79 39.07
C GLU A 19 12.03 33.76 38.04
N SER A 20 12.15 33.36 36.78
CA SER A 20 12.72 34.18 35.70
C SER A 20 11.75 35.22 35.10
N GLY A 21 10.54 35.37 35.65
CA GLY A 21 9.57 36.38 35.21
C GLY A 21 8.90 36.13 33.86
N LEU A 22 9.03 34.94 33.33
CA LEU A 22 8.30 34.53 32.10
C LEU A 22 6.80 34.30 32.41
N ASN A 23 5.97 34.94 31.60
CA ASN A 23 4.51 34.87 31.72
C ASN A 23 4.01 33.41 31.64
N LYS A 24 3.22 32.97 32.63
CA LYS A 24 2.59 31.62 32.69
C LYS A 24 1.85 31.25 31.39
N ASN A 25 1.35 32.22 30.64
CA ASN A 25 0.67 32.01 29.39
C ASN A 25 1.63 31.53 28.27
N VAL A 26 2.88 32.05 28.25
CA VAL A 26 3.91 31.65 27.27
C VAL A 26 4.39 30.20 27.56
N VAL A 27 4.58 29.87 28.85
CA VAL A 27 4.97 28.52 29.25
C VAL A 27 3.86 27.49 28.95
N ASN A 28 2.59 27.88 29.11
CA ASN A 28 1.47 27.03 28.74
C ASN A 28 1.31 26.87 27.22
N GLU A 29 1.56 27.93 26.44
CA GLU A 29 1.57 27.84 24.97
C GLU A 29 2.75 26.99 24.44
N GLU A 30 3.90 27.08 25.08
CA GLU A 30 5.07 26.27 24.72
C GLU A 30 4.88 24.80 25.12
N LYS A 31 4.28 24.52 26.30
CA LYS A 31 3.85 23.15 26.70
C LYS A 31 2.77 22.60 25.77
N LEU A 32 1.78 23.39 25.38
CA LEU A 32 0.75 22.97 24.42
C LEU A 32 1.35 22.64 23.05
N LYS A 33 2.42 23.31 22.63
CA LYS A 33 3.14 23.03 21.38
C LYS A 33 4.05 21.80 21.48
N THR A 34 4.47 21.40 22.66
CA THR A 34 5.40 20.29 22.86
C THR A 34 4.68 18.94 23.05
N GLU A 35 3.36 18.96 23.31
CA GLU A 35 2.56 17.76 23.58
C GLU A 35 1.62 17.35 22.43
N ILE A 36 1.89 17.78 21.20
CA ILE A 36 1.20 17.22 20.03
C ILE A 36 1.88 15.89 19.68
N ASN A 37 1.36 14.80 20.22
CA ASN A 37 1.85 13.48 19.92
C ASN A 37 1.48 13.08 18.49
N HIS A 38 2.49 12.81 17.68
CA HIS A 38 2.35 12.15 16.40
C HIS A 38 2.49 10.63 16.60
N GLU A 39 1.42 9.95 16.91
CA GLU A 39 1.45 8.48 16.87
C GLU A 39 1.41 7.99 15.43
N VAL A 40 2.46 7.27 15.05
CA VAL A 40 2.49 6.55 13.76
C VAL A 40 1.70 5.26 13.93
N THR A 41 0.40 5.30 13.70
CA THR A 41 -0.48 4.13 13.74
C THR A 41 -0.38 3.31 12.45
N LEU A 42 -0.46 1.97 12.54
CA LEU A 42 -0.55 1.08 11.36
C LEU A 42 -1.94 1.10 10.73
N ALA A 43 -2.94 1.53 11.46
CA ALA A 43 -4.31 1.71 10.99
C ALA A 43 -4.56 3.17 10.59
N ALA A 44 -5.45 3.36 9.62
CA ALA A 44 -5.87 4.70 9.22
C ALA A 44 -6.79 5.33 10.28
N GLU A 45 -6.60 6.60 10.54
CA GLU A 45 -7.37 7.36 11.52
C GLU A 45 -8.75 7.74 11.00
N PRO A 46 -9.82 7.59 11.79
CA PRO A 46 -11.16 7.99 11.38
C PRO A 46 -11.26 9.52 11.38
N ILE A 47 -11.73 10.09 10.26
CA ILE A 47 -12.00 11.53 10.14
C ILE A 47 -13.47 11.83 10.36
N ALA A 48 -14.35 10.94 9.87
CA ALA A 48 -15.79 11.13 9.96
C ALA A 48 -16.52 9.77 10.07
N HIS A 49 -17.71 9.82 10.65
CA HIS A 49 -18.60 8.66 10.76
C HIS A 49 -19.90 8.93 9.98
N VAL A 50 -20.24 8.02 9.07
CA VAL A 50 -21.53 8.04 8.37
C VAL A 50 -22.29 6.76 8.75
N GLY A 51 -23.12 6.87 9.79
CA GLY A 51 -23.77 5.72 10.40
C GLY A 51 -22.72 4.77 11.02
N ASN A 52 -22.72 3.51 10.58
CA ASN A 52 -21.73 2.51 11.03
C ASN A 52 -20.44 2.49 10.21
N PHE A 53 -20.33 3.33 9.17
CA PHE A 53 -19.16 3.38 8.30
C PHE A 53 -18.22 4.50 8.71
N GLN A 54 -16.95 4.15 8.93
CA GLN A 54 -15.87 5.09 9.28
C GLN A 54 -15.18 5.56 8.00
N ILE A 55 -15.16 6.88 7.79
CA ILE A 55 -14.37 7.49 6.73
C ILE A 55 -12.99 7.81 7.31
N THR A 56 -11.96 7.14 6.81
CA THR A 56 -10.58 7.32 7.25
C THR A 56 -9.82 8.29 6.34
N ASN A 57 -8.75 8.87 6.85
CA ASN A 57 -7.85 9.75 6.09
C ASN A 57 -7.23 9.05 4.86
N SER A 58 -6.88 7.78 4.98
CA SER A 58 -6.37 6.94 3.91
C SER A 58 -7.43 6.68 2.82
N LEU A 59 -8.69 6.46 3.21
CA LEU A 59 -9.81 6.30 2.28
C LEU A 59 -10.07 7.57 1.48
N LEU A 60 -10.04 8.73 2.15
CA LEU A 60 -10.21 10.03 1.50
C LEU A 60 -9.11 10.27 0.45
N ASN A 61 -7.84 10.02 0.80
CA ASN A 61 -6.72 10.09 -0.13
C ASN A 61 -6.92 9.14 -1.33
N THR A 62 -7.38 7.92 -1.08
CA THR A 62 -7.68 6.93 -2.12
C THR A 62 -8.76 7.42 -3.09
N TRP A 63 -9.82 8.06 -2.60
CA TRP A 63 -10.86 8.64 -3.45
C TRP A 63 -10.33 9.77 -4.33
N VAL A 64 -9.46 10.62 -3.78
CA VAL A 64 -8.80 11.68 -4.57
C VAL A 64 -7.93 11.09 -5.67
N VAL A 65 -7.14 10.04 -5.37
CA VAL A 65 -6.33 9.34 -6.39
C VAL A 65 -7.19 8.75 -7.50
N VAL A 66 -8.28 8.06 -7.13
CA VAL A 66 -9.21 7.48 -8.12
C VAL A 66 -9.81 8.57 -9.00
N LEU A 67 -10.23 9.69 -8.41
CA LEU A 67 -10.77 10.83 -9.16
C LEU A 67 -9.73 11.40 -10.15
N ILE A 68 -8.49 11.59 -9.71
CA ILE A 68 -7.38 12.05 -10.55
C ILE A 68 -7.15 11.08 -11.71
N LEU A 69 -7.11 9.77 -11.46
CA LEU A 69 -6.94 8.75 -12.49
C LEU A 69 -8.07 8.75 -13.52
N ILE A 70 -9.32 8.91 -13.06
CA ILE A 70 -10.48 9.03 -13.95
C ILE A 70 -10.34 10.28 -14.84
N ILE A 71 -10.02 11.42 -14.27
CA ILE A 71 -9.85 12.68 -15.01
C ILE A 71 -8.72 12.53 -16.03
N ILE A 72 -7.56 12.01 -15.65
CA ILE A 72 -6.43 11.78 -16.56
C ILE A 72 -6.85 10.85 -17.70
N SER A 73 -7.53 9.76 -17.39
CA SER A 73 -8.00 8.79 -18.39
C SER A 73 -8.96 9.42 -19.40
N LEU A 74 -9.93 10.22 -18.93
CA LEU A 74 -10.90 10.92 -19.79
C LEU A 74 -10.22 11.97 -20.67
N VAL A 75 -9.29 12.75 -20.11
CA VAL A 75 -8.54 13.77 -20.87
C VAL A 75 -7.65 13.12 -21.93
N LEU A 76 -6.94 12.04 -21.59
CA LEU A 76 -6.14 11.30 -22.56
C LEU A 76 -7.01 10.74 -23.67
N ARG A 77 -8.10 10.06 -23.33
CA ARG A 77 -9.03 9.48 -24.31
C ARG A 77 -9.57 10.52 -25.30
N SER A 78 -9.90 11.73 -24.82
CA SER A 78 -10.45 12.80 -25.66
C SER A 78 -9.44 13.46 -26.58
N LYS A 79 -8.13 13.36 -26.27
CA LYS A 79 -7.05 14.04 -27.00
C LYS A 79 -6.14 13.11 -27.81
N LEU A 80 -6.49 11.83 -27.94
CA LEU A 80 -5.69 10.86 -28.68
C LEU A 80 -5.59 11.25 -30.16
N LYS A 81 -4.36 11.37 -30.67
CA LYS A 81 -4.03 11.64 -32.08
C LYS A 81 -3.17 10.53 -32.65
N LEU A 82 -3.27 10.29 -33.93
CA LEU A 82 -2.45 9.29 -34.68
C LEU A 82 -0.94 9.57 -34.55
N ILE A 83 -0.57 10.86 -34.52
CA ILE A 83 0.83 11.27 -34.28
C ILE A 83 0.89 11.85 -32.89
N PRO A 84 1.52 11.14 -31.92
CA PRO A 84 1.60 11.60 -30.55
C PRO A 84 2.45 12.85 -30.41
N ARG A 85 1.98 13.83 -29.67
CA ARG A 85 2.72 15.06 -29.36
C ARG A 85 2.56 15.44 -27.89
N GLY A 86 3.63 15.94 -27.26
CA GLY A 86 3.62 16.43 -25.90
C GLY A 86 3.30 15.34 -24.87
N ILE A 87 2.27 15.56 -24.05
CA ILE A 87 1.90 14.66 -22.95
C ILE A 87 1.52 13.25 -23.44
N GLN A 88 0.88 13.13 -24.61
CA GLN A 88 0.54 11.82 -25.17
C GLN A 88 1.79 10.98 -25.42
N ASN A 89 2.87 11.58 -25.97
CA ASN A 89 4.13 10.89 -26.20
C ASN A 89 4.76 10.38 -24.89
N LEU A 90 4.68 11.16 -23.83
CA LEU A 90 5.15 10.74 -22.51
C LEU A 90 4.41 9.49 -22.00
N PHE A 91 3.07 9.48 -22.10
CA PHE A 91 2.28 8.30 -21.71
C PHE A 91 2.55 7.09 -22.59
N GLU A 92 2.74 7.27 -23.89
CA GLU A 92 3.10 6.18 -24.82
C GLU A 92 4.43 5.55 -24.43
N ILE A 93 5.45 6.35 -24.12
CA ILE A 93 6.76 5.85 -23.66
C ILE A 93 6.62 5.01 -22.39
N ILE A 94 5.82 5.48 -21.41
CA ILE A 94 5.59 4.76 -20.15
C ILE A 94 4.86 3.43 -20.40
N ILE A 95 3.82 3.46 -21.23
CA ILE A 95 3.03 2.28 -21.59
C ILE A 95 3.86 1.26 -22.36
N GLU A 96 4.62 1.71 -23.37
CA GLU A 96 5.52 0.83 -24.12
C GLU A 96 6.60 0.21 -23.23
N GLY A 97 7.19 1.02 -22.35
CA GLY A 97 8.18 0.55 -21.36
C GLY A 97 7.58 -0.53 -20.46
N GLY A 98 6.36 -0.30 -19.94
CA GLY A 98 5.64 -1.26 -19.13
C GLY A 98 5.29 -2.55 -19.88
N ILE A 99 4.86 -2.46 -21.15
CA ILE A 99 4.60 -3.64 -21.98
C ILE A 99 5.89 -4.42 -22.25
N LYS A 100 7.02 -3.73 -22.51
CA LYS A 100 8.33 -4.39 -22.68
C LYS A 100 8.75 -5.13 -21.40
N LEU A 101 8.54 -4.51 -20.25
CA LEU A 101 8.80 -5.13 -18.94
C LEU A 101 7.91 -6.37 -18.72
N CYS A 102 6.62 -6.30 -18.98
CA CYS A 102 5.74 -7.47 -18.92
C CYS A 102 6.18 -8.57 -19.88
N ASN A 103 6.61 -8.19 -21.09
CA ASN A 103 7.05 -9.15 -22.11
C ASN A 103 8.36 -9.85 -21.74
N SER A 104 9.28 -9.17 -21.06
CA SER A 104 10.53 -9.79 -20.57
C SER A 104 10.28 -10.89 -19.53
N VAL A 105 9.20 -10.78 -18.77
CA VAL A 105 8.81 -11.77 -17.76
C VAL A 105 7.98 -12.91 -18.36
N THR A 106 7.00 -12.59 -19.23
CA THR A 106 6.06 -13.57 -19.77
C THR A 106 6.61 -14.31 -20.99
N ASN A 107 7.60 -13.75 -21.68
CA ASN A 107 8.14 -14.20 -22.97
C ASN A 107 7.05 -14.46 -24.05
N ASP A 108 5.87 -13.83 -23.91
CA ASP A 108 4.73 -13.99 -24.80
C ASP A 108 3.97 -12.67 -24.91
N LYS A 109 4.07 -12.00 -26.05
CA LYS A 109 3.44 -10.70 -26.29
C LYS A 109 1.92 -10.72 -26.10
N LYS A 110 1.24 -11.82 -26.47
CA LYS A 110 -0.22 -11.92 -26.32
C LYS A 110 -0.62 -12.00 -24.84
N LYS A 111 0.13 -12.73 -24.03
CA LYS A 111 -0.09 -12.82 -22.57
C LYS A 111 0.23 -11.50 -21.92
N SER A 112 1.36 -10.86 -22.27
CA SER A 112 1.74 -9.55 -21.77
C SER A 112 0.65 -8.51 -21.97
N LEU A 113 0.09 -8.39 -23.16
CA LEU A 113 -0.99 -7.44 -23.46
C LEU A 113 -2.29 -7.70 -22.70
N LYS A 114 -2.55 -8.95 -22.29
CA LYS A 114 -3.72 -9.27 -21.46
C LYS A 114 -3.53 -8.94 -19.99
N VAL A 115 -2.32 -9.14 -19.46
CA VAL A 115 -1.98 -8.92 -18.06
C VAL A 115 -1.60 -7.47 -17.79
N PHE A 116 -0.98 -6.79 -18.76
CA PHE A 116 -0.47 -5.45 -18.63
C PHE A 116 -1.47 -4.42 -18.08
N PRO A 117 -2.73 -4.32 -18.55
CA PRO A 117 -3.66 -3.31 -18.06
C PRO A 117 -3.88 -3.39 -16.54
N ILE A 118 -3.96 -4.61 -16.00
CA ILE A 118 -4.18 -4.81 -14.56
C ILE A 118 -2.92 -4.45 -13.78
N VAL A 119 -1.76 -4.98 -14.18
CA VAL A 119 -0.48 -4.68 -13.53
C VAL A 119 -0.20 -3.18 -13.57
N PHE A 120 -0.46 -2.54 -14.71
CA PHE A 120 -0.25 -1.11 -14.87
C PHE A 120 -1.20 -0.27 -14.01
N THR A 121 -2.48 -0.67 -13.91
CA THR A 121 -3.46 0.01 -13.05
C THR A 121 -3.04 -0.06 -11.59
N PHE A 122 -2.62 -1.23 -11.10
CA PHE A 122 -2.09 -1.38 -9.74
C PHE A 122 -0.86 -0.51 -9.51
N PHE A 123 0.08 -0.54 -10.45
CA PHE A 123 1.31 0.23 -10.35
C PHE A 123 1.03 1.74 -10.24
N ILE A 124 0.24 2.29 -11.16
CA ILE A 124 -0.08 3.72 -11.18
C ILE A 124 -0.91 4.12 -9.95
N PHE A 125 -1.85 3.28 -9.53
CA PHE A 125 -2.66 3.54 -8.35
C PHE A 125 -1.81 3.62 -7.08
N ILE A 126 -0.93 2.64 -6.86
CA ILE A 126 -0.02 2.61 -5.70
C ILE A 126 0.96 3.79 -5.77
N LEU A 127 1.52 4.07 -6.95
CA LEU A 127 2.46 5.17 -7.16
C LEU A 127 1.83 6.52 -6.78
N LEU A 128 0.62 6.81 -7.28
CA LEU A 128 -0.08 8.06 -7.00
C LEU A 128 -0.51 8.18 -5.54
N ASN A 129 -0.96 7.08 -4.92
CA ASN A 129 -1.27 7.08 -3.50
C ASN A 129 -0.07 7.43 -2.63
N ASN A 130 1.12 6.89 -2.97
CA ASN A 130 2.35 7.22 -2.25
C ASN A 130 2.81 8.66 -2.53
N TRP A 131 2.77 9.08 -3.78
CA TRP A 131 3.20 10.45 -4.15
C TRP A 131 2.34 11.52 -3.50
N LEU A 132 1.01 11.35 -3.48
CA LEU A 132 0.14 12.27 -2.78
C LEU A 132 0.46 12.38 -1.29
N GLY A 133 0.78 11.26 -0.63
CA GLY A 133 1.19 11.27 0.77
C GLY A 133 2.54 11.94 1.03
N LEU A 134 3.41 12.04 0.00
CA LEU A 134 4.74 12.66 0.10
C LEU A 134 4.75 14.14 -0.30
N LEU A 135 3.65 14.68 -0.85
CA LEU A 135 3.61 16.09 -1.23
C LEU A 135 3.76 16.99 0.01
N PRO A 136 4.69 17.97 -0.03
CA PRO A 136 4.92 18.86 1.09
C PRO A 136 3.63 19.65 1.40
N GLY A 137 3.27 19.73 2.68
CA GLY A 137 2.08 20.43 3.14
C GLY A 137 0.81 19.57 3.23
N ILE A 138 0.69 18.44 2.54
CA ILE A 138 -0.50 17.57 2.65
C ILE A 138 -0.64 17.00 4.06
N GLY A 139 0.44 16.53 4.67
CA GLY A 139 0.43 16.05 6.05
C GLY A 139 0.24 17.15 7.11
N SER A 140 0.30 18.43 6.74
CA SER A 140 0.07 19.55 7.66
C SER A 140 -1.38 20.05 7.69
N ILE A 141 -2.24 19.53 6.81
CA ILE A 141 -3.66 19.87 6.75
C ILE A 141 -4.43 18.81 7.52
N GLY A 142 -4.97 19.18 8.68
CA GLY A 142 -5.67 18.24 9.56
C GLY A 142 -6.40 18.97 10.68
N PHE A 143 -6.85 18.22 11.67
CA PHE A 143 -7.48 18.75 12.88
C PHE A 143 -6.81 18.16 14.13
N ILE A 144 -7.03 18.82 15.26
CA ILE A 144 -6.54 18.33 16.56
C ILE A 144 -7.70 17.66 17.26
N GLU A 145 -7.51 16.40 17.65
CA GLU A 145 -8.43 15.64 18.47
C GLU A 145 -7.87 15.47 19.88
N ASN A 146 -8.71 15.73 20.89
CA ASN A 146 -8.33 15.54 22.28
C ASN A 146 -8.89 14.22 22.80
N VAL A 147 -8.01 13.27 23.07
CA VAL A 147 -8.36 11.97 23.62
C VAL A 147 -7.64 11.79 24.95
N GLY A 148 -8.41 11.61 26.02
CA GLY A 148 -7.85 11.34 27.35
C GLY A 148 -7.02 12.46 27.99
N GLY A 149 -7.14 13.71 27.48
CA GLY A 149 -6.35 14.87 27.96
C GLY A 149 -5.08 15.13 27.15
N GLU A 150 -4.78 14.30 26.17
CA GLU A 150 -3.69 14.51 25.21
C GLU A 150 -4.24 14.99 23.87
N SER A 151 -3.50 15.88 23.20
CA SER A 151 -3.88 16.45 21.90
C SER A 151 -3.13 15.72 20.78
N PHE A 152 -3.90 15.07 19.88
CA PHE A 152 -3.36 14.38 18.72
C PHE A 152 -3.68 15.16 17.44
N PHE A 153 -2.69 15.32 16.58
CA PHE A 153 -2.89 15.89 15.27
C PHE A 153 -3.24 14.79 14.26
N ILE A 154 -4.44 14.88 13.67
CA ILE A 154 -4.93 13.94 12.66
C ILE A 154 -4.91 14.62 11.29
N PRO A 155 -4.02 14.20 10.36
CA PRO A 155 -4.00 14.74 9.01
C PRO A 155 -5.19 14.23 8.19
N TYR A 156 -5.79 15.10 7.37
CA TYR A 156 -6.88 14.70 6.47
C TYR A 156 -6.42 13.77 5.34
N PHE A 157 -5.17 13.89 4.91
CA PHE A 157 -4.60 13.10 3.84
C PHE A 157 -3.42 12.29 4.36
N ARG A 158 -3.56 10.99 4.26
CA ARG A 158 -2.49 10.04 4.55
C ARG A 158 -2.35 9.12 3.35
N GLY A 159 -1.11 8.76 2.98
CA GLY A 159 -0.88 7.82 1.89
C GLY A 159 -1.73 6.57 2.05
N GLY A 160 -2.56 6.25 1.04
CA GLY A 160 -3.51 5.13 1.14
C GLY A 160 -2.81 3.79 1.40
N THR A 161 -1.57 3.64 0.97
CA THR A 161 -0.74 2.44 1.20
C THR A 161 -0.07 2.40 2.58
N ALA A 162 -0.14 3.48 3.37
CA ALA A 162 0.30 3.48 4.77
C ALA A 162 -0.71 2.81 5.70
N ASP A 163 -1.93 2.54 5.22
CA ASP A 163 -2.96 1.80 5.92
C ASP A 163 -2.86 0.31 5.63
N LEU A 164 -2.79 -0.50 6.69
CA LEU A 164 -2.71 -1.95 6.60
C LEU A 164 -3.94 -2.56 5.89
N ASN A 165 -5.14 -2.03 6.13
CA ASN A 165 -6.36 -2.54 5.52
C ASN A 165 -6.33 -2.35 3.99
N THR A 166 -5.89 -1.19 3.53
CA THR A 166 -5.76 -0.89 2.09
C THR A 166 -4.70 -1.76 1.44
N THR A 167 -3.53 -1.92 2.06
CA THR A 167 -2.45 -2.78 1.53
C THR A 167 -2.84 -4.24 1.52
N LEU A 168 -3.52 -4.73 2.56
CA LEU A 168 -4.03 -6.10 2.63
C LEU A 168 -5.09 -6.37 1.54
N ALA A 169 -6.03 -5.44 1.35
CA ALA A 169 -7.03 -5.55 0.29
C ALA A 169 -6.39 -5.61 -1.12
N LEU A 170 -5.42 -4.72 -1.39
CA LEU A 170 -4.67 -4.74 -2.65
C LEU A 170 -3.89 -6.04 -2.85
N ALA A 171 -3.23 -6.54 -1.79
CA ALA A 171 -2.50 -7.80 -1.84
C ALA A 171 -3.43 -8.99 -2.13
N LEU A 172 -4.59 -9.05 -1.48
CA LEU A 172 -5.59 -10.10 -1.73
C LEU A 172 -6.11 -10.06 -3.16
N ILE A 173 -6.45 -8.88 -3.68
CA ILE A 173 -6.90 -8.74 -5.07
C ILE A 173 -5.78 -9.14 -6.04
N ALA A 174 -4.54 -8.76 -5.79
CA ALA A 174 -3.40 -9.11 -6.63
C ALA A 174 -3.15 -10.64 -6.64
N VAL A 175 -3.18 -11.29 -5.48
CA VAL A 175 -2.98 -12.74 -5.36
C VAL A 175 -4.13 -13.51 -6.02
N ILE A 176 -5.38 -13.14 -5.74
CA ILE A 176 -6.56 -13.77 -6.36
C ILE A 176 -6.51 -13.56 -7.87
N GLY A 177 -6.25 -12.34 -8.32
CA GLY A 177 -6.13 -12.01 -9.73
C GLY A 177 -5.05 -12.82 -10.44
N ALA A 178 -3.85 -12.92 -9.88
CA ALA A 178 -2.76 -13.71 -10.43
C ALA A 178 -3.13 -15.20 -10.56
N ASN A 179 -3.79 -15.76 -9.54
CA ASN A 179 -4.25 -17.16 -9.57
C ASN A 179 -5.35 -17.36 -10.64
N VAL A 180 -6.33 -16.47 -10.71
CA VAL A 180 -7.39 -16.52 -11.74
C VAL A 180 -6.78 -16.45 -13.16
N PHE A 181 -5.86 -15.51 -13.40
CA PHE A 181 -5.15 -15.43 -14.68
C PHE A 181 -4.34 -16.69 -14.98
N GLY A 182 -3.67 -17.25 -13.98
CA GLY A 182 -2.94 -18.52 -14.12
C GLY A 182 -3.86 -19.66 -14.53
N ILE A 183 -5.02 -19.79 -13.87
CA ILE A 183 -6.03 -20.80 -14.18
C ILE A 183 -6.59 -20.64 -15.60
N VAL A 184 -6.94 -19.40 -15.98
CA VAL A 184 -7.49 -19.10 -17.31
C VAL A 184 -6.45 -19.32 -18.42
N ALA A 185 -5.17 -19.01 -18.15
CA ALA A 185 -4.10 -19.13 -19.16
C ALA A 185 -3.65 -20.55 -19.43
N VAL A 186 -3.62 -21.41 -18.40
CA VAL A 186 -3.04 -22.76 -18.46
C VAL A 186 -4.10 -23.85 -18.35
N GLY A 187 -5.27 -23.52 -17.84
CA GLY A 187 -6.34 -24.46 -17.48
C GLY A 187 -6.23 -24.92 -16.03
N GLY A 188 -7.39 -25.04 -15.35
CA GLY A 188 -7.47 -25.28 -13.90
C GLY A 188 -6.69 -26.51 -13.45
N TRP A 189 -6.84 -27.65 -14.14
CA TRP A 189 -6.16 -28.87 -13.77
C TRP A 189 -4.64 -28.79 -13.92
N LYS A 190 -4.16 -28.19 -15.01
CA LYS A 190 -2.72 -28.02 -15.22
C LYS A 190 -2.13 -27.02 -14.25
N TYR A 191 -2.87 -25.96 -13.91
CA TYR A 191 -2.47 -24.97 -12.93
C TYR A 191 -2.35 -25.59 -11.54
N PHE A 192 -3.34 -26.37 -11.10
CA PHE A 192 -3.31 -27.09 -9.84
C PHE A 192 -2.15 -28.10 -9.77
N ASN A 193 -1.92 -28.83 -10.87
CA ASN A 193 -0.82 -29.81 -10.95
C ASN A 193 0.57 -29.14 -10.97
N LYS A 194 0.66 -27.83 -11.16
CA LYS A 194 1.91 -27.05 -11.01
C LYS A 194 2.31 -26.89 -9.53
N PHE A 195 1.33 -26.75 -8.64
CA PHE A 195 1.58 -26.67 -7.19
C PHE A 195 1.72 -28.05 -6.56
N VAL A 196 0.90 -28.99 -7.01
CA VAL A 196 0.88 -30.37 -6.52
C VAL A 196 1.16 -31.29 -7.70
N ASN A 197 2.41 -31.65 -7.88
CA ASN A 197 2.81 -32.55 -8.98
C ASN A 197 2.38 -33.99 -8.69
N ILE A 198 1.06 -34.23 -8.81
CA ILE A 198 0.43 -35.55 -8.53
C ILE A 198 1.09 -36.66 -9.35
N ARG A 199 1.55 -36.38 -10.57
CA ARG A 199 2.24 -37.38 -11.40
C ARG A 199 3.54 -37.83 -10.76
N ALA A 200 4.33 -36.93 -10.17
CA ALA A 200 5.57 -37.29 -9.48
C ALA A 200 5.27 -38.17 -8.26
N LEU A 201 4.18 -37.87 -7.53
CA LEU A 201 3.77 -38.66 -6.36
C LEU A 201 3.30 -40.06 -6.76
N LEU A 202 2.46 -40.16 -7.81
CA LEU A 202 1.97 -41.46 -8.29
C LEU A 202 3.07 -42.33 -8.95
N TYR A 203 4.17 -41.72 -9.38
CA TYR A 203 5.30 -42.44 -9.99
C TYR A 203 6.15 -43.20 -8.94
N VAL A 204 6.10 -42.75 -7.67
CA VAL A 204 6.86 -43.37 -6.57
C VAL A 204 6.48 -44.85 -6.36
N PRO A 205 5.21 -45.23 -6.16
CA PRO A 205 4.86 -46.61 -5.89
C PRO A 205 5.12 -47.56 -7.07
N ILE A 206 5.09 -47.02 -8.31
CA ILE A 206 5.28 -47.84 -9.53
C ILE A 206 6.74 -48.19 -9.76
N ASN A 207 7.68 -47.30 -9.43
CA ASN A 207 9.09 -47.47 -9.75
C ASN A 207 10.03 -47.73 -8.55
N ILE A 208 9.49 -47.77 -7.32
CA ILE A 208 10.28 -47.96 -6.09
C ILE A 208 11.08 -49.28 -6.11
N ARG A 209 10.58 -50.28 -6.82
CA ARG A 209 11.19 -51.60 -6.95
C ARG A 209 12.36 -51.63 -7.93
N LYS A 210 12.44 -50.63 -8.87
CA LYS A 210 13.49 -50.54 -9.90
C LYS A 210 14.61 -49.59 -9.47
N ASP A 211 14.27 -48.50 -8.79
CA ASP A 211 15.19 -47.47 -8.35
C ASP A 211 14.78 -46.89 -6.99
N PRO A 212 15.42 -47.29 -5.89
CA PRO A 212 15.09 -46.78 -4.56
C PRO A 212 15.36 -45.24 -4.38
N SER A 213 16.20 -44.66 -5.23
CA SER A 213 16.46 -43.21 -5.26
C SER A 213 15.21 -42.35 -5.60
N VAL A 214 14.23 -42.98 -6.26
CA VAL A 214 12.93 -42.37 -6.61
C VAL A 214 12.18 -41.93 -5.36
N LEU A 215 12.41 -42.56 -4.23
CA LEU A 215 11.78 -42.27 -2.94
C LEU A 215 12.25 -40.90 -2.37
N ILE A 216 13.47 -40.48 -2.69
CA ILE A 216 14.04 -39.20 -2.25
C ILE A 216 13.83 -38.11 -3.28
N VAL A 217 14.03 -38.43 -4.58
CA VAL A 217 14.02 -37.42 -5.66
C VAL A 217 12.60 -36.98 -6.03
N ASN A 218 11.62 -37.88 -6.02
CA ASN A 218 10.26 -37.55 -6.44
C ASN A 218 9.47 -36.70 -5.43
N PRO A 219 9.57 -36.89 -4.09
CA PRO A 219 9.01 -35.95 -3.14
C PRO A 219 9.57 -34.53 -3.29
N ILE A 220 10.87 -34.42 -3.60
CA ILE A 220 11.48 -33.07 -3.87
C ILE A 220 10.88 -32.46 -5.13
N LYS A 221 10.71 -33.25 -6.21
CA LYS A 221 10.05 -32.80 -7.45
C LYS A 221 8.55 -32.53 -7.30
N PHE A 222 7.93 -32.96 -6.21
CA PHE A 222 6.55 -32.71 -5.89
C PHE A 222 6.37 -31.25 -5.42
N PHE A 223 7.38 -30.67 -4.74
CA PHE A 223 7.38 -29.30 -4.21
C PHE A 223 8.10 -28.28 -5.11
N VAL A 224 8.73 -28.69 -6.17
CA VAL A 224 9.40 -27.84 -7.18
C VAL A 224 8.65 -27.87 -8.49
#